data_4aa6d8e6dde4ca251633dfc499be31c7
#
_entry.id   4aa6d8e6dde4ca251633dfc499be31c7
#
_cell.length_a   1.000
_cell.length_b   1.000
_cell.length_c   1.000
_cell.angle_alpha   90.00
_cell.angle_beta   90.00
_cell.angle_gamma   90.00
#
_symmetry.space_group_name_H-M   'P 1'
#
loop_
_entity.id
_entity.type
_entity.pdbx_description
1 polymer ?
#
loop_
_entity_poly.entity_id
_entity_poly.type
_entity_poly.pdbx_seq_one_letter_code
_entity_poly.pdbx_strand_id
1 'polypeptide(L)'
;MTNKIEVYTDGACSNNQDIDKSIGGWAYYLSYKGHVKKGAGRVVKTTNNRMEITAIINALKQMKRYDIKTLVYTDSQYVIGTVTLGWKKNKNEDLWAELFNEISKFKDIEFMKVKGHANDKLNNLVDEMAVKETKEV
;
A
#
# COMPACT_ATOMS: atom_id res chain seq x y z
N MET A 1 -21.36 8.92 -11.17
CA MET A 1 -20.54 7.73 -10.87
C MET A 1 -19.15 7.94 -11.42
N THR A 2 -18.17 7.76 -10.58
CA THR A 2 -16.79 7.91 -11.01
C THR A 2 -16.33 6.62 -11.70
N ASN A 3 -15.72 6.79 -12.86
CA ASN A 3 -15.20 5.68 -13.65
C ASN A 3 -13.74 5.45 -13.32
N LYS A 4 -13.47 5.22 -12.04
CA LYS A 4 -12.12 5.05 -11.53
C LYS A 4 -12.07 3.99 -10.43
N ILE A 5 -10.92 3.35 -10.32
CA ILE A 5 -10.67 2.40 -9.25
C ILE A 5 -9.97 3.17 -8.12
N GLU A 6 -10.46 2.99 -6.90
CA GLU A 6 -9.85 3.60 -5.73
C GLU A 6 -9.17 2.51 -4.90
N VAL A 7 -7.91 2.76 -4.55
CA VAL A 7 -7.08 1.81 -3.80
C VAL A 7 -6.58 2.49 -2.54
N TYR A 8 -6.89 1.92 -1.39
CA TYR A 8 -6.35 2.37 -0.11
C TYR A 8 -5.41 1.30 0.41
N THR A 9 -4.25 1.70 0.89
CA THR A 9 -3.23 0.77 1.38
C THR A 9 -2.59 1.30 2.65
N ASP A 10 -2.10 0.39 3.47
CA ASP A 10 -1.30 0.76 4.63
C ASP A 10 -0.36 -0.38 5.00
N GLY A 11 0.71 -0.02 5.69
CA GLY A 11 1.67 -0.96 6.24
C GLY A 11 1.95 -0.62 7.69
N ALA A 12 2.21 -1.63 8.48
CA ALA A 12 2.54 -1.47 9.89
C ALA A 12 3.65 -2.43 10.25
N CYS A 13 4.42 -2.09 11.28
CA CYS A 13 5.49 -2.96 11.72
C CYS A 13 5.72 -2.79 13.22
N SER A 14 5.63 -3.88 13.96
CA SER A 14 6.03 -3.90 15.36
C SER A 14 7.52 -4.19 15.45
N ASN A 15 8.20 -3.61 16.44
CA ASN A 15 9.65 -3.74 16.63
C ASN A 15 10.44 -3.29 15.39
N ASN A 16 10.02 -2.21 14.78
CA ASN A 16 10.62 -1.69 13.54
C ASN A 16 12.12 -1.39 13.69
N GLN A 17 12.58 -1.10 14.89
CA GLN A 17 14.00 -0.80 15.17
C GLN A 17 14.86 -2.06 15.34
N ASP A 18 14.24 -3.24 15.46
CA ASP A 18 14.94 -4.51 15.58
C ASP A 18 14.35 -5.51 14.58
N ILE A 19 14.99 -5.58 13.41
CA ILE A 19 14.45 -6.35 12.29
C ILE A 19 14.27 -7.82 12.61
N ASP A 20 15.15 -8.39 13.45
CA ASP A 20 15.06 -9.80 13.79
C ASP A 20 13.81 -10.14 14.60
N LYS A 21 13.26 -9.17 15.31
CA LYS A 21 12.05 -9.34 16.12
C LYS A 21 10.83 -8.68 15.51
N SER A 22 10.98 -8.09 14.33
CA SER A 22 9.90 -7.32 13.71
C SER A 22 8.84 -8.23 13.12
N ILE A 23 7.59 -7.77 13.23
CA ILE A 23 6.45 -8.40 12.60
C ILE A 23 5.72 -7.31 11.84
N GLY A 24 5.64 -7.47 10.53
CA GLY A 24 4.97 -6.50 9.68
C GLY A 24 3.60 -6.96 9.24
N GLY A 25 2.75 -5.99 8.97
CA GLY A 25 1.44 -6.21 8.38
C GLY A 25 1.22 -5.28 7.22
N TRP A 26 0.50 -5.72 6.23
CA TRP A 26 0.10 -4.92 5.10
C TRP A 26 -1.39 -5.14 4.82
N ALA A 27 -2.04 -4.13 4.24
CA ALA A 27 -3.46 -4.24 3.94
C ALA A 27 -3.83 -3.36 2.76
N TYR A 28 -4.88 -3.76 2.05
CA TYR A 28 -5.43 -2.96 0.97
C TYR A 28 -6.97 -3.05 0.95
N TYR A 29 -7.56 -2.02 0.34
CA TYR A 29 -9.00 -1.94 0.09
C TYR A 29 -9.17 -1.39 -1.32
N LEU A 30 -9.83 -2.14 -2.18
CA LEU A 30 -10.08 -1.76 -3.57
C LEU A 30 -11.56 -1.53 -3.77
N SER A 31 -11.90 -0.46 -4.48
CA SER A 31 -13.29 -0.14 -4.77
C SER A 31 -13.46 0.29 -6.22
N TYR A 32 -14.45 -0.28 -6.89
CA TYR A 32 -14.80 0.09 -8.26
C TYR A 32 -16.29 -0.17 -8.47
N LYS A 33 -17.05 0.89 -8.75
CA LYS A 33 -18.50 0.81 -9.05
C LYS A 33 -19.27 -0.04 -8.03
N GLY A 34 -18.99 0.16 -6.75
CA GLY A 34 -19.66 -0.56 -5.68
C GLY A 34 -19.09 -1.94 -5.35
N HIS A 35 -18.18 -2.44 -6.17
CA HIS A 35 -17.48 -3.69 -5.88
C HIS A 35 -16.27 -3.41 -4.99
N VAL A 36 -16.10 -4.21 -3.95
CA VAL A 36 -15.04 -4.04 -2.96
C VAL A 36 -14.24 -5.32 -2.84
N LYS A 37 -12.92 -5.17 -2.79
CA LYS A 37 -12.02 -6.27 -2.50
C LYS A 37 -11.04 -5.82 -1.44
N LYS A 38 -10.83 -6.63 -0.42
CA LYS A 38 -9.91 -6.33 0.68
C LYS A 38 -8.93 -7.47 0.86
N GLY A 39 -7.74 -7.15 1.35
CA GLY A 39 -6.75 -8.17 1.68
C GLY A 39 -5.75 -7.64 2.68
N ALA A 40 -5.13 -8.56 3.41
CA ALA A 40 -4.11 -8.24 4.39
C ALA A 40 -3.17 -9.43 4.52
N GLY A 41 -1.96 -9.18 5.00
CA GLY A 41 -0.99 -10.24 5.20
C GLY A 41 0.06 -9.86 6.23
N ARG A 42 0.86 -10.84 6.60
CA ARG A 42 1.86 -10.75 7.64
C ARG A 42 3.22 -11.14 7.09
N VAL A 43 4.24 -10.40 7.47
CA VAL A 43 5.63 -10.68 7.11
C VAL A 43 6.48 -10.53 8.35
N VAL A 44 7.37 -11.49 8.61
CA VAL A 44 8.33 -11.39 9.70
C VAL A 44 9.66 -10.85 9.18
N LYS A 45 10.47 -10.26 10.06
CA LYS A 45 11.79 -9.72 9.72
C LYS A 45 11.71 -8.68 8.60
N THR A 46 10.95 -7.63 8.85
CA THR A 46 10.68 -6.59 7.86
C THR A 46 10.75 -5.21 8.51
N THR A 47 10.38 -4.18 7.77
CA THR A 47 10.31 -2.81 8.25
C THR A 47 8.98 -2.19 7.86
N ASN A 48 8.66 -1.07 8.51
CA ASN A 48 7.44 -0.33 8.19
C ASN A 48 7.41 0.09 6.72
N ASN A 49 8.53 0.63 6.21
CA ASN A 49 8.60 1.08 4.83
C ASN A 49 8.40 -0.07 3.83
N ARG A 50 8.95 -1.24 4.13
CA ARG A 50 8.74 -2.42 3.27
C ARG A 50 7.27 -2.82 3.25
N MET A 51 6.58 -2.71 4.38
CA MET A 51 5.15 -3.06 4.45
C MET A 51 4.29 -2.07 3.67
N GLU A 52 4.65 -0.79 3.69
CA GLU A 52 3.94 0.21 2.88
C GLU A 52 4.02 -0.11 1.39
N ILE A 53 5.21 -0.47 0.92
CA ILE A 53 5.41 -0.85 -0.49
C ILE A 53 4.69 -2.16 -0.81
N THR A 54 4.81 -3.15 0.08
CA THR A 54 4.20 -4.47 -0.10
C THR A 54 2.68 -4.39 -0.22
N ALA A 55 2.05 -3.53 0.59
CA ALA A 55 0.60 -3.34 0.52
C ALA A 55 0.17 -2.89 -0.88
N ILE A 56 0.89 -1.95 -1.47
CA ILE A 56 0.56 -1.43 -2.80
C ILE A 56 0.79 -2.51 -3.87
N ILE A 57 1.91 -3.22 -3.80
CA ILE A 57 2.21 -4.30 -4.74
C ILE A 57 1.08 -5.33 -4.74
N ASN A 58 0.68 -5.77 -3.55
CA ASN A 58 -0.38 -6.78 -3.45
C ASN A 58 -1.72 -6.26 -3.93
N ALA A 59 -2.02 -4.98 -3.68
CA ALA A 59 -3.23 -4.35 -4.20
C ALA A 59 -3.25 -4.34 -5.73
N LEU A 60 -2.16 -3.88 -6.34
CA LEU A 60 -2.09 -3.76 -7.79
C LEU A 60 -2.14 -5.12 -8.49
N LYS A 61 -1.61 -6.15 -7.85
CA LYS A 61 -1.67 -7.52 -8.39
C LYS A 61 -3.09 -8.08 -8.46
N GLN A 62 -4.04 -7.47 -7.76
CA GLN A 62 -5.43 -7.91 -7.79
C GLN A 62 -6.18 -7.39 -9.01
N MET A 63 -5.59 -6.46 -9.75
CA MET A 63 -6.27 -5.84 -10.89
C MET A 63 -6.38 -6.79 -12.06
N LYS A 64 -7.55 -6.78 -12.69
CA LYS A 64 -7.83 -7.55 -13.91
C LYS A 64 -7.86 -6.66 -15.15
N ARG A 65 -7.91 -5.34 -14.95
CA ARG A 65 -7.92 -4.36 -16.01
C ARG A 65 -6.94 -3.24 -15.68
N TYR A 66 -6.27 -2.75 -16.71
CA TYR A 66 -5.27 -1.69 -16.56
C TYR A 66 -5.64 -0.42 -17.34
N ASP A 67 -6.80 -0.42 -17.99
CA ASP A 67 -7.27 0.70 -18.82
C ASP A 67 -8.16 1.69 -18.04
N ILE A 68 -8.51 1.38 -16.80
CA ILE A 68 -9.35 2.23 -15.98
C ILE A 68 -8.47 3.10 -15.10
N LYS A 69 -8.79 4.39 -15.00
CA LYS A 69 -8.06 5.30 -14.12
C LYS A 69 -8.03 4.73 -12.70
N THR A 70 -6.83 4.63 -12.13
CA THR A 70 -6.63 4.06 -10.82
C THR A 70 -5.97 5.08 -9.89
N LEU A 71 -6.59 5.32 -8.73
CA LEU A 71 -6.06 6.24 -7.72
C LEU A 71 -5.61 5.42 -6.52
N VAL A 72 -4.33 5.54 -6.17
CA VAL A 72 -3.74 4.84 -5.02
C VAL A 72 -3.56 5.84 -3.89
N TYR A 73 -4.21 5.60 -2.77
CA TYR A 73 -4.14 6.44 -1.57
C TYR A 73 -3.25 5.77 -0.53
N THR A 74 -2.25 6.49 -0.06
CA THR A 74 -1.34 6.03 0.99
C THR A 74 -1.00 7.19 1.90
N ASP A 75 -0.75 6.94 3.18
CA ASP A 75 -0.25 7.97 4.09
C ASP A 75 1.27 7.98 4.18
N SER A 76 1.96 7.11 3.42
CA SER A 76 3.41 7.00 3.45
C SER A 76 4.08 8.11 2.64
N GLN A 77 4.73 9.04 3.33
CA GLN A 77 5.51 10.08 2.69
C GLN A 77 6.65 9.48 1.88
N TYR A 78 7.25 8.41 2.38
CA TYR A 78 8.33 7.70 1.71
C TYR A 78 7.89 7.17 0.33
N VAL A 79 6.72 6.54 0.27
CA VAL A 79 6.20 6.01 -0.99
C VAL A 79 5.86 7.14 -1.95
N ILE A 80 5.13 8.15 -1.47
CA ILE A 80 4.73 9.29 -2.31
C ILE A 80 5.95 10.00 -2.88
N GLY A 81 6.96 10.25 -2.04
CA GLY A 81 8.17 10.93 -2.49
C GLY A 81 8.92 10.13 -3.54
N THR A 82 9.03 8.83 -3.36
CA THR A 82 9.75 7.99 -4.32
C THR A 82 9.02 7.88 -5.65
N VAL A 83 7.70 7.69 -5.63
CA VAL A 83 6.91 7.51 -6.85
C VAL A 83 6.72 8.81 -7.61
N THR A 84 6.42 9.91 -6.89
CA THR A 84 6.02 11.17 -7.54
C THR A 84 7.16 12.16 -7.70
N LEU A 85 8.14 12.14 -6.80
CA LEU A 85 9.24 13.12 -6.79
C LEU A 85 10.59 12.52 -7.19
N GLY A 86 10.63 11.21 -7.45
CA GLY A 86 11.84 10.56 -7.87
C GLY A 86 12.92 10.45 -6.80
N TRP A 87 12.54 10.34 -5.53
CA TRP A 87 13.51 10.16 -4.45
C TRP A 87 14.34 8.91 -4.68
N LYS A 88 15.59 8.94 -4.21
CA LYS A 88 16.52 7.83 -4.42
C LYS A 88 16.04 6.54 -3.82
N LYS A 89 16.13 5.46 -4.60
CA LYS A 89 15.76 4.11 -4.19
C LYS A 89 16.99 3.33 -3.75
N ASN A 90 17.72 3.86 -2.74
CA ASN A 90 18.92 3.21 -2.24
C ASN A 90 18.65 2.15 -1.17
N LYS A 91 17.38 1.96 -0.81
CA LYS A 91 16.92 0.91 0.09
C LYS A 91 15.68 0.26 -0.51
N ASN A 92 15.45 -1.02 -0.18
CA ASN A 92 14.26 -1.75 -0.62
C ASN A 92 14.18 -1.85 -2.15
N GLU A 93 15.32 -1.94 -2.81
CA GLU A 93 15.40 -1.96 -4.28
C GLU A 93 14.57 -3.10 -4.89
N ASP A 94 14.55 -4.26 -4.23
CA ASP A 94 13.77 -5.41 -4.65
C ASP A 94 12.27 -5.08 -4.76
N LEU A 95 11.74 -4.45 -3.72
CA LEU A 95 10.32 -4.08 -3.69
C LEU A 95 10.02 -2.93 -4.64
N TRP A 96 10.93 -1.95 -4.76
CA TRP A 96 10.73 -0.86 -5.71
C TRP A 96 10.69 -1.36 -7.15
N ALA A 97 11.57 -2.30 -7.51
CA ALA A 97 11.56 -2.87 -8.85
C ALA A 97 10.23 -3.58 -9.12
N GLU A 98 9.73 -4.34 -8.16
CA GLU A 98 8.46 -5.03 -8.29
C GLU A 98 7.30 -4.04 -8.40
N LEU A 99 7.28 -3.00 -7.57
CA LEU A 99 6.22 -2.00 -7.61
C LEU A 99 6.20 -1.25 -8.94
N PHE A 100 7.36 -0.79 -9.41
CA PHE A 100 7.42 -0.06 -10.68
C PHE A 100 7.04 -0.95 -11.86
N ASN A 101 7.33 -2.24 -11.77
CA ASN A 101 6.86 -3.18 -12.79
C ASN A 101 5.33 -3.26 -12.80
N GLU A 102 4.70 -3.31 -11.63
CA GLU A 102 3.23 -3.31 -11.56
C GLU A 102 2.66 -2.00 -12.07
N ILE A 103 3.24 -0.87 -11.68
CA ILE A 103 2.78 0.45 -12.13
C ILE A 103 2.81 0.56 -13.65
N SER A 104 3.85 0.01 -14.29
CA SER A 104 4.03 0.11 -15.74
C SER A 104 2.91 -0.54 -16.55
N LYS A 105 2.13 -1.41 -15.95
CA LYS A 105 1.01 -2.08 -16.62
C LYS A 105 -0.21 -1.18 -16.77
N PHE A 106 -0.29 -0.11 -15.98
CA PHE A 106 -1.48 0.75 -15.93
C PHE A 106 -1.40 1.87 -16.94
N LYS A 107 -2.50 2.11 -17.65
CA LYS A 107 -2.61 3.22 -18.59
C LYS A 107 -2.65 4.57 -17.87
N ASP A 108 -3.33 4.62 -16.73
CA ASP A 108 -3.52 5.86 -15.96
C ASP A 108 -3.60 5.51 -14.47
N ILE A 109 -2.50 5.73 -13.77
CA ILE A 109 -2.42 5.49 -12.32
C ILE A 109 -1.80 6.71 -11.65
N GLU A 110 -2.43 7.15 -10.57
CA GLU A 110 -1.96 8.29 -9.78
C GLU A 110 -1.84 7.89 -8.33
N PHE A 111 -0.83 8.43 -7.66
CA PHE A 111 -0.61 8.21 -6.23
C PHE A 111 -0.95 9.48 -5.47
N MET A 112 -1.80 9.33 -4.46
CA MET A 112 -2.33 10.41 -3.66
C MET A 112 -2.01 10.19 -2.19
N LYS A 113 -1.50 11.22 -1.53
CA LYS A 113 -1.26 11.11 -0.10
C LYS A 113 -2.55 11.34 0.66
N VAL A 114 -2.89 10.41 1.54
CA VAL A 114 -3.99 10.60 2.48
C VAL A 114 -3.51 11.50 3.61
N LYS A 115 -4.35 12.42 4.03
CA LYS A 115 -3.98 13.40 5.06
C LYS A 115 -3.89 12.83 6.47
N GLY A 116 -4.18 11.54 6.65
CA GLY A 116 -4.10 10.91 7.94
C GLY A 116 -5.13 11.40 8.94
N HIS A 117 -6.27 11.85 8.47
CA HIS A 117 -7.34 12.36 9.31
C HIS A 117 -8.14 11.25 9.96
N ALA A 118 -8.62 11.52 11.16
CA ALA A 118 -9.59 10.65 11.83
C ALA A 118 -10.88 10.49 11.01
N ASN A 119 -11.14 11.40 10.06
CA ASN A 119 -12.35 11.37 9.24
C ASN A 119 -12.23 10.51 7.97
N ASP A 120 -11.04 10.02 7.67
CA ASP A 120 -10.86 9.15 6.50
C ASP A 120 -11.08 7.70 6.91
N LYS A 121 -12.30 7.23 6.70
CA LYS A 121 -12.70 5.89 7.16
C LYS A 121 -11.92 4.77 6.49
N LEU A 122 -11.61 4.91 5.21
CA LEU A 122 -10.92 3.85 4.48
C LEU A 122 -9.45 3.79 4.83
N ASN A 123 -8.82 4.93 5.07
CA ASN A 123 -7.45 4.95 5.56
C ASN A 123 -7.37 4.31 6.96
N ASN A 124 -8.33 4.63 7.82
CA ASN A 124 -8.39 4.03 9.16
C ASN A 124 -8.64 2.53 9.09
N LEU A 125 -9.46 2.09 8.15
CA LEU A 125 -9.75 0.66 7.98
C LEU A 125 -8.48 -0.12 7.60
N VAL A 126 -7.73 0.34 6.60
CA VAL A 126 -6.52 -0.37 6.19
C VAL A 126 -5.45 -0.29 7.25
N ASP A 127 -5.40 0.81 8.02
CA ASP A 127 -4.49 0.91 9.17
C ASP A 127 -4.81 -0.17 10.20
N GLU A 128 -6.06 -0.30 10.58
CA GLU A 128 -6.48 -1.33 11.53
C GLU A 128 -6.18 -2.74 11.02
N MET A 129 -6.42 -2.99 9.74
CA MET A 129 -6.16 -4.28 9.13
C MET A 129 -4.67 -4.62 9.15
N ALA A 130 -3.81 -3.65 8.82
CA ALA A 130 -2.37 -3.85 8.82
C ALA A 130 -1.84 -4.07 10.23
N VAL A 131 -2.29 -3.27 11.20
CA VAL A 131 -1.87 -3.38 12.59
C VAL A 131 -2.29 -4.74 13.17
N LYS A 132 -3.48 -5.20 12.84
CA LYS A 132 -3.97 -6.50 13.30
C LYS A 132 -3.04 -7.63 12.87
N GLU A 133 -2.46 -7.55 11.66
CA GLU A 133 -1.53 -8.57 11.17
C GLU A 133 -0.21 -8.58 11.93
N THR A 134 0.15 -7.51 12.61
CA THR A 134 1.38 -7.46 13.40
C THR A 134 1.25 -8.14 14.76
N LYS A 135 0.05 -8.48 15.17
CA LYS A 135 -0.21 -9.08 16.49
C LYS A 135 -0.20 -10.59 16.38
N GLU A 136 0.45 -11.21 17.34
CA GLU A 136 0.42 -12.66 17.44
C GLU A 136 -0.92 -13.12 17.98
N VAL A 137 -1.38 -14.21 17.45
CA VAL A 137 -2.61 -14.85 17.89
C VAL A 137 -2.30 -15.82 19.00
#